data_287f6573bb710dbec9ecf78228358402
#
_entry.id   287f6573bb710dbec9ecf78228358402
#
_cell.length_a   1.000
_cell.length_b   1.000
_cell.length_c   1.000
_cell.angle_alpha   90.00
_cell.angle_beta   90.00
_cell.angle_gamma   90.00
#
_symmetry.space_group_name_H-M   'P 1'
#
loop_
_entity.id
_entity.type
_entity.pdbx_description
1 polymer ?
#
loop_
_entity_poly.entity_id
_entity_poly.type
_entity_poly.pdbx_seq_one_letter_code
_entity_poly.pdbx_strand_id
1 'polypeptide(L)'
;MSNKIIFGNNVGYKINNYILKKQIIKYLESNIDSFKLCDNTIIEEENLLTIKNDSYVVIPNIVGDDYIFIAVKLQDIFYVILIEKKTLQNMKNINYNELNMISIRIRLSIDVYKGTIFDGRIVNLGGCSAFIINKIYKINGDDMIDNTIYETYKLAENFIDESYIIDSNMNSILFKLNKIYELNELDKLVNEKIPNSKFKFSSIDFIASDVSKTFRHYYTNQDYETKQAVMFGKLINTDVIELFSTDENNKIKRVGIAHIPDIKTSIICNNHISESELSLLKCKLDYRFKKWVPQEINLESIEVTEYNEIINMMMNVISH
;
A
#
# COMPACT_ATOMS: atom_id res chain seq x y z
N MET A 1 28.21 -13.49 6.89
CA MET A 1 27.26 -12.58 7.55
C MET A 1 25.89 -13.26 7.55
N SER A 2 25.18 -13.22 8.68
CA SER A 2 23.86 -13.84 8.80
C SER A 2 22.86 -13.06 7.94
N ASN A 3 22.23 -13.72 6.98
CA ASN A 3 21.17 -13.16 6.12
C ASN A 3 19.83 -13.04 6.88
N LYS A 4 19.89 -13.06 8.20
CA LYS A 4 18.74 -13.04 9.09
C LYS A 4 18.10 -11.67 9.07
N ILE A 5 16.78 -11.63 8.84
CA ILE A 5 15.93 -10.43 8.90
C ILE A 5 14.93 -10.65 10.01
N ILE A 6 14.66 -9.60 10.78
CA ILE A 6 13.61 -9.59 11.80
C ILE A 6 12.45 -8.76 11.26
N PHE A 7 11.25 -9.29 11.31
CA PHE A 7 10.02 -8.56 11.02
C PHE A 7 9.00 -8.85 12.13
N GLY A 8 8.68 -7.82 12.88
CA GLY A 8 8.02 -7.98 14.19
C GLY A 8 8.86 -8.87 15.08
N ASN A 9 8.24 -9.88 15.70
CA ASN A 9 8.93 -10.89 16.52
C ASN A 9 9.42 -12.10 15.73
N ASN A 10 9.31 -12.07 14.41
CA ASN A 10 9.56 -13.20 13.55
C ASN A 10 10.88 -13.09 12.81
N VAL A 11 11.38 -14.23 12.34
CA VAL A 11 12.67 -14.34 11.65
C VAL A 11 12.47 -14.88 10.25
N GLY A 12 13.04 -14.16 9.28
CA GLY A 12 13.23 -14.64 7.92
C GLY A 12 14.70 -14.59 7.52
N TYR A 13 14.99 -15.07 6.32
CA TYR A 13 16.34 -15.09 5.76
C TYR A 13 16.35 -14.44 4.37
N LYS A 14 17.14 -13.40 4.21
CA LYS A 14 17.29 -12.72 2.92
C LYS A 14 17.88 -13.65 1.88
N ILE A 15 17.25 -13.78 0.72
CA ILE A 15 17.74 -14.52 -0.41
C ILE A 15 18.70 -13.60 -1.18
N ASN A 16 20.00 -13.94 -1.17
CA ASN A 16 21.03 -13.21 -1.91
C ASN A 16 21.48 -13.93 -3.17
N ASN A 17 21.09 -15.22 -3.34
CA ASN A 17 21.45 -16.01 -4.50
C ASN A 17 20.73 -15.46 -5.75
N TYR A 18 21.50 -14.90 -6.68
CA TYR A 18 21.00 -14.32 -7.93
C TYR A 18 20.25 -15.34 -8.81
N ILE A 19 20.78 -16.58 -8.92
CA ILE A 19 20.18 -17.63 -9.74
C ILE A 19 18.81 -18.01 -9.19
N LEU A 20 18.71 -18.19 -7.88
CA LEU A 20 17.44 -18.49 -7.22
C LEU A 20 16.43 -17.34 -7.39
N LYS A 21 16.85 -16.10 -7.21
CA LYS A 21 15.98 -14.93 -7.46
C LYS A 21 15.43 -14.94 -8.89
N LYS A 22 16.29 -15.20 -9.87
CA LYS A 22 15.88 -15.28 -11.27
C LYS A 22 14.89 -16.42 -11.54
N GLN A 23 15.10 -17.58 -10.93
CA GLN A 23 14.17 -18.71 -11.04
C GLN A 23 12.80 -18.40 -10.45
N ILE A 24 12.77 -17.75 -9.27
CA ILE A 24 11.53 -17.35 -8.60
C ILE A 24 10.76 -16.31 -9.42
N ILE A 25 11.44 -15.29 -9.96
CA ILE A 25 10.80 -14.28 -10.81
C ILE A 25 10.27 -14.92 -12.09
N LYS A 26 11.05 -15.78 -12.75
CA LYS A 26 10.57 -16.50 -13.93
C LYS A 26 9.34 -17.36 -13.63
N TYR A 27 9.32 -18.01 -12.46
CA TYR A 27 8.14 -18.74 -12.01
C TYR A 27 6.94 -17.79 -11.80
N LEU A 28 7.14 -16.64 -11.16
CA LEU A 28 6.09 -15.64 -10.95
C LEU A 28 5.53 -15.13 -12.28
N GLU A 29 6.39 -14.74 -13.22
CA GLU A 29 6.01 -14.24 -14.56
C GLU A 29 5.24 -15.29 -15.38
N SER A 30 5.56 -16.58 -15.24
CA SER A 30 4.85 -17.65 -15.94
C SER A 30 3.49 -18.00 -15.34
N ASN A 31 3.18 -17.53 -14.13
CA ASN A 31 1.94 -17.86 -13.40
C ASN A 31 1.06 -16.65 -13.10
N ILE A 32 1.57 -15.44 -13.28
CA ILE A 32 0.80 -14.21 -13.07
C ILE A 32 1.12 -13.25 -14.20
N ASP A 33 0.09 -12.71 -14.83
CA ASP A 33 0.25 -11.61 -15.76
C ASP A 33 0.87 -10.41 -15.01
N SER A 34 2.00 -9.91 -15.48
CA SER A 34 2.76 -8.81 -14.85
C SER A 34 1.92 -7.54 -14.62
N PHE A 35 0.93 -7.30 -15.48
CA PHE A 35 -0.02 -6.18 -15.31
C PHE A 35 -0.97 -6.40 -14.12
N LYS A 36 -1.34 -7.64 -13.79
CA LYS A 36 -2.25 -7.92 -12.66
C LYS A 36 -1.62 -7.73 -11.28
N LEU A 37 -0.30 -7.72 -11.16
CA LEU A 37 0.41 -7.43 -9.91
C LEU A 37 0.35 -5.95 -9.51
N CYS A 38 0.19 -5.05 -10.47
CA CYS A 38 0.28 -3.60 -10.30
C CYS A 38 -1.07 -2.88 -10.46
N ASP A 39 -2.09 -3.53 -11.02
CA ASP A 39 -3.35 -2.88 -11.39
C ASP A 39 -4.30 -2.70 -10.21
N ASN A 40 -4.07 -1.61 -9.48
CA ASN A 40 -5.15 -0.98 -8.74
C ASN A 40 -5.41 0.37 -9.39
N THR A 41 -6.43 0.46 -10.20
CA THR A 41 -6.89 1.74 -10.74
C THR A 41 -7.40 2.60 -9.58
N ILE A 42 -6.86 3.80 -9.42
CA ILE A 42 -7.39 4.75 -8.43
C ILE A 42 -8.80 5.12 -8.86
N ILE A 43 -9.74 5.05 -7.93
CA ILE A 43 -11.12 5.45 -8.21
C ILE A 43 -11.16 6.97 -8.44
N GLU A 44 -11.69 7.37 -9.57
CA GLU A 44 -12.05 8.75 -9.89
C GLU A 44 -13.58 8.87 -9.91
N GLU A 45 -14.13 10.08 -9.86
CA GLU A 45 -15.59 10.29 -9.84
C GLU A 45 -16.30 9.59 -11.01
N GLU A 46 -15.67 9.55 -12.18
CA GLU A 46 -16.18 8.86 -13.37
C GLU A 46 -16.31 7.35 -13.18
N ASN A 47 -15.47 6.75 -12.37
CA ASN A 47 -15.48 5.32 -12.10
C ASN A 47 -16.58 4.89 -11.11
N LEU A 48 -17.06 5.81 -10.29
CA LEU A 48 -18.15 5.53 -9.33
C LEU A 48 -19.43 5.10 -10.06
N LEU A 49 -19.67 5.63 -11.26
CA LEU A 49 -20.82 5.26 -12.08
C LEU A 49 -20.74 3.83 -12.64
N THR A 50 -19.55 3.25 -12.71
CA THR A 50 -19.33 1.88 -13.21
C THR A 50 -19.45 0.82 -12.13
N ILE A 51 -19.36 1.22 -10.85
CA ILE A 51 -19.49 0.30 -9.71
C ILE A 51 -20.98 0.05 -9.47
N LYS A 52 -21.43 -1.14 -9.86
CA LYS A 52 -22.82 -1.59 -9.65
C LYS A 52 -22.90 -2.46 -8.42
N ASN A 53 -24.00 -2.34 -7.66
CA ASN A 53 -24.21 -3.05 -6.40
C ASN A 53 -23.96 -4.56 -6.49
N ASP A 54 -24.37 -5.18 -7.58
CA ASP A 54 -24.32 -6.65 -7.75
C ASP A 54 -23.01 -7.17 -8.36
N SER A 55 -22.08 -6.25 -8.71
CA SER A 55 -20.87 -6.61 -9.47
C SER A 55 -19.59 -6.43 -8.68
N TYR A 56 -19.61 -5.82 -7.50
CA TYR A 56 -18.42 -5.48 -6.74
C TYR A 56 -18.54 -5.88 -5.27
N VAL A 57 -17.42 -6.36 -4.75
CA VAL A 57 -17.20 -6.53 -3.31
C VAL A 57 -16.21 -5.51 -2.81
N VAL A 58 -16.20 -5.28 -1.50
CA VAL A 58 -15.39 -4.27 -0.83
C VAL A 58 -14.41 -4.95 0.11
N ILE A 59 -13.13 -4.61 -0.02
CA ILE A 59 -12.06 -5.13 0.84
C ILE A 59 -11.30 -3.97 1.47
N PRO A 60 -11.37 -3.77 2.80
CA PRO A 60 -10.60 -2.76 3.49
C PRO A 60 -9.13 -3.20 3.62
N ASN A 61 -8.20 -2.36 3.21
CA ASN A 61 -6.78 -2.64 3.29
C ASN A 61 -6.18 -2.11 4.60
N ILE A 62 -5.76 -3.02 5.45
CA ILE A 62 -5.05 -2.71 6.70
C ILE A 62 -3.66 -2.14 6.35
N VAL A 63 -3.21 -1.12 7.10
CA VAL A 63 -1.85 -0.56 6.95
C VAL A 63 -0.80 -1.64 7.23
N GLY A 64 0.14 -1.82 6.32
CA GLY A 64 1.20 -2.81 6.40
C GLY A 64 2.08 -2.78 5.15
N ASP A 65 3.14 -3.58 5.15
CA ASP A 65 4.05 -3.71 4.02
C ASP A 65 3.50 -4.70 2.98
N ASP A 66 3.47 -4.30 1.71
CA ASP A 66 2.92 -5.10 0.62
C ASP A 66 3.93 -6.17 0.16
N TYR A 67 3.50 -7.43 0.18
CA TYR A 67 4.29 -8.59 -0.23
C TYR A 67 3.53 -9.54 -1.14
N ILE A 68 4.27 -10.23 -2.01
CA ILE A 68 3.81 -11.45 -2.69
C ILE A 68 4.34 -12.65 -1.89
N PHE A 69 3.44 -13.52 -1.49
CA PHE A 69 3.76 -14.82 -0.92
C PHE A 69 3.80 -15.87 -2.02
N ILE A 70 4.86 -16.70 -2.01
CA ILE A 70 5.04 -17.82 -2.93
C ILE A 70 5.43 -19.06 -2.13
N ALA A 71 4.70 -20.14 -2.31
CA ALA A 71 5.13 -21.47 -1.90
C ALA A 71 5.23 -22.35 -3.13
N VAL A 72 6.42 -22.89 -3.38
CA VAL A 72 6.73 -23.63 -4.62
C VAL A 72 7.84 -24.64 -4.41
N LYS A 73 7.81 -25.74 -5.17
CA LYS A 73 8.91 -26.69 -5.31
C LYS A 73 9.72 -26.38 -6.58
N LEU A 74 10.98 -25.99 -6.42
CA LEU A 74 11.93 -25.75 -7.52
C LEU A 74 13.12 -26.70 -7.37
N GLN A 75 13.45 -27.44 -8.43
CA GLN A 75 14.58 -28.38 -8.44
C GLN A 75 14.60 -29.29 -7.19
N ASP A 76 13.46 -29.88 -6.86
CA ASP A 76 13.24 -30.77 -5.70
C ASP A 76 13.40 -30.11 -4.31
N ILE A 77 13.55 -28.78 -4.24
CA ILE A 77 13.63 -28.03 -2.98
C ILE A 77 12.31 -27.25 -2.78
N PHE A 78 11.79 -27.32 -1.57
CA PHE A 78 10.60 -26.59 -1.15
C PHE A 78 10.97 -25.17 -0.68
N TYR A 79 10.35 -24.18 -1.27
CA TYR A 79 10.56 -22.78 -0.92
C TYR A 79 9.27 -22.13 -0.44
N VAL A 80 9.38 -21.33 0.63
CA VAL A 80 8.36 -20.38 1.06
C VAL A 80 9.00 -19.00 1.11
N ILE A 81 8.50 -18.09 0.28
CA ILE A 81 9.16 -16.82 -0.02
C ILE A 81 8.17 -15.69 0.06
N LEU A 82 8.60 -14.58 0.64
CA LEU A 82 7.96 -13.28 0.57
C LEU A 82 8.77 -12.36 -0.33
N ILE A 83 8.13 -11.72 -1.30
CA ILE A 83 8.74 -10.73 -2.19
C ILE A 83 8.11 -9.38 -1.91
N GLU A 84 8.90 -8.39 -1.53
CA GLU A 84 8.42 -7.04 -1.28
C GLU A 84 7.99 -6.37 -2.59
N LYS A 85 6.70 -6.00 -2.71
CA LYS A 85 6.09 -5.51 -3.96
C LYS A 85 6.74 -4.24 -4.49
N LYS A 86 7.16 -3.33 -3.63
CA LYS A 86 7.83 -2.09 -4.08
C LYS A 86 9.11 -2.37 -4.88
N THR A 87 9.75 -3.54 -4.69
CA THR A 87 10.94 -3.94 -5.43
C THR A 87 10.63 -4.60 -6.77
N LEU A 88 9.35 -4.90 -7.05
CA LEU A 88 8.85 -5.46 -8.30
C LEU A 88 8.31 -4.40 -9.29
N GLN A 89 8.29 -3.13 -8.92
CA GLN A 89 7.62 -2.05 -9.69
C GLN A 89 8.10 -1.90 -11.14
N ASN A 90 9.22 -2.50 -11.49
CA ASN A 90 9.79 -2.43 -12.83
C ASN A 90 10.05 -3.83 -13.41
N MET A 91 8.96 -4.64 -13.57
CA MET A 91 9.04 -6.03 -14.04
C MET A 91 9.77 -6.19 -15.38
N LYS A 92 9.75 -5.16 -16.26
CA LYS A 92 10.48 -5.22 -17.54
C LYS A 92 12.00 -5.09 -17.37
N ASN A 93 12.49 -4.48 -16.29
CA ASN A 93 13.92 -4.26 -16.01
C ASN A 93 14.21 -4.49 -14.52
N ILE A 94 14.00 -5.71 -14.04
CA ILE A 94 14.21 -6.05 -12.63
C ILE A 94 15.68 -5.97 -12.27
N ASN A 95 16.01 -5.11 -11.32
CA ASN A 95 17.31 -5.14 -10.67
C ASN A 95 17.34 -6.22 -9.57
N TYR A 96 17.84 -7.40 -9.89
CA TYR A 96 17.89 -8.53 -8.95
C TYR A 96 18.70 -8.25 -7.68
N ASN A 97 19.61 -7.26 -7.70
CA ASN A 97 20.38 -6.88 -6.51
C ASN A 97 19.50 -6.11 -5.50
N GLU A 98 18.60 -5.28 -5.99
CA GLU A 98 17.66 -4.49 -5.17
C GLU A 98 16.42 -5.27 -4.77
N LEU A 99 16.15 -6.38 -5.48
CA LEU A 99 14.99 -7.22 -5.22
C LEU A 99 15.04 -7.81 -3.82
N ASN A 100 14.08 -7.42 -2.98
CA ASN A 100 13.99 -7.90 -1.60
C ASN A 100 13.12 -9.16 -1.54
N MET A 101 13.79 -10.30 -1.37
CA MET A 101 13.16 -11.61 -1.19
C MET A 101 13.57 -12.20 0.15
N ILE A 102 12.59 -12.69 0.90
CA ILE A 102 12.77 -13.27 2.22
C ILE A 102 12.25 -14.71 2.21
N SER A 103 13.11 -15.66 2.53
CA SER A 103 12.67 -17.01 2.83
C SER A 103 12.17 -17.06 4.28
N ILE A 104 10.99 -17.64 4.48
CA ILE A 104 10.37 -17.79 5.79
C ILE A 104 10.14 -19.25 6.12
N ARG A 105 10.02 -19.56 7.41
CA ARG A 105 9.68 -20.90 7.89
C ARG A 105 8.21 -20.94 8.26
N ILE A 106 7.49 -21.82 7.58
CA ILE A 106 6.06 -22.05 7.84
C ILE A 106 5.80 -23.54 7.63
N ARG A 107 4.97 -24.11 8.46
CA ARG A 107 4.55 -25.49 8.31
C ARG A 107 3.31 -25.56 7.43
N LEU A 108 3.48 -26.13 6.23
CA LEU A 108 2.44 -26.24 5.20
C LEU A 108 2.29 -27.71 4.77
N SER A 109 1.11 -28.07 4.27
CA SER A 109 0.89 -29.35 3.59
C SER A 109 1.71 -29.43 2.31
N ILE A 110 2.01 -30.64 1.86
CA ILE A 110 2.86 -30.87 0.68
C ILE A 110 2.25 -30.30 -0.61
N ASP A 111 0.93 -30.29 -0.70
CA ASP A 111 0.20 -29.83 -1.88
C ASP A 111 0.38 -28.34 -2.17
N VAL A 112 0.60 -27.54 -1.12
CA VAL A 112 0.86 -26.09 -1.24
C VAL A 112 2.06 -25.81 -2.14
N TYR A 113 3.06 -26.68 -2.14
CA TYR A 113 4.28 -26.54 -2.93
C TYR A 113 4.14 -26.91 -4.40
N LYS A 114 2.96 -27.39 -4.84
CA LYS A 114 2.63 -27.50 -6.27
C LYS A 114 2.53 -26.11 -6.93
N GLY A 115 2.42 -25.08 -6.11
CA GLY A 115 2.41 -23.69 -6.49
C GLY A 115 1.25 -22.95 -5.79
N THR A 116 1.58 -22.07 -4.86
CA THR A 116 0.60 -21.19 -4.19
C THR A 116 1.15 -19.79 -4.20
N ILE A 117 0.33 -18.82 -4.68
CA ILE A 117 0.73 -17.43 -4.85
C ILE A 117 -0.37 -16.52 -4.34
N PHE A 118 -0.04 -15.71 -3.34
CA PHE A 118 -0.93 -14.72 -2.75
C PHE A 118 -0.33 -13.31 -2.82
N ASP A 119 -1.16 -12.32 -3.00
CA ASP A 119 -0.86 -10.91 -2.70
C ASP A 119 -1.42 -10.58 -1.33
N GLY A 120 -0.64 -9.89 -0.52
CA GLY A 120 -1.09 -9.52 0.82
C GLY A 120 -0.16 -8.55 1.51
N ARG A 121 -0.43 -8.35 2.79
CA ARG A 121 0.33 -7.42 3.62
C ARG A 121 0.84 -8.07 4.88
N ILE A 122 2.05 -7.69 5.26
CA ILE A 122 2.57 -8.01 6.60
C ILE A 122 2.12 -6.91 7.55
N VAL A 123 1.39 -7.31 8.59
CA VAL A 123 0.82 -6.43 9.61
C VAL A 123 1.32 -6.86 10.98
N ASN A 124 1.68 -5.90 11.83
CA ASN A 124 2.04 -6.17 13.22
C ASN A 124 0.78 -6.22 14.08
N LEU A 125 0.55 -7.34 14.75
CA LEU A 125 -0.60 -7.59 15.62
C LEU A 125 -0.24 -7.48 17.11
N GLY A 126 0.67 -6.58 17.48
CA GLY A 126 1.02 -6.34 18.89
C GLY A 126 1.85 -7.47 19.53
N GLY A 127 2.86 -7.96 18.81
CA GLY A 127 3.79 -8.98 19.30
C GLY A 127 4.00 -10.14 18.35
N CYS A 128 3.15 -10.30 17.34
CA CYS A 128 3.37 -11.21 16.23
C CYS A 128 3.07 -10.50 14.89
N SER A 129 3.69 -10.96 13.82
CA SER A 129 3.36 -10.51 12.48
C SER A 129 2.39 -11.49 11.82
N ALA A 130 1.45 -10.92 11.05
CA ALA A 130 0.54 -11.71 10.23
C ALA A 130 0.65 -11.30 8.77
N PHE A 131 0.57 -12.26 7.88
CA PHE A 131 0.36 -12.04 6.46
C PHE A 131 -1.15 -12.06 6.21
N ILE A 132 -1.68 -10.89 5.85
CA ILE A 132 -3.11 -10.73 5.52
C ILE A 132 -3.26 -10.95 4.02
N ILE A 133 -3.90 -12.03 3.63
CA ILE A 133 -4.16 -12.37 2.22
C ILE A 133 -5.24 -11.42 1.69
N ASN A 134 -4.91 -10.67 0.63
CA ASN A 134 -5.84 -9.74 -0.03
C ASN A 134 -6.28 -10.26 -1.40
N LYS A 135 -5.34 -10.84 -2.18
CA LYS A 135 -5.60 -11.38 -3.51
C LYS A 135 -4.94 -12.73 -3.67
N ILE A 136 -5.61 -13.60 -4.40
CA ILE A 136 -5.20 -14.98 -4.57
C ILE A 136 -5.05 -15.24 -6.05
N TYR A 137 -3.88 -15.67 -6.48
CA TYR A 137 -3.60 -15.97 -7.88
C TYR A 137 -3.59 -17.47 -8.14
N LYS A 138 -3.05 -18.24 -7.17
CA LYS A 138 -2.87 -19.68 -7.32
C LYS A 138 -2.94 -20.36 -5.95
N ILE A 139 -3.59 -21.53 -5.88
CA ILE A 139 -3.63 -22.39 -4.68
C ILE A 139 -3.35 -23.82 -5.10
N ASN A 140 -2.39 -24.49 -4.46
CA ASN A 140 -2.07 -25.91 -4.65
C ASN A 140 -1.79 -26.32 -6.12
N GLY A 141 -1.37 -25.36 -6.94
CA GLY A 141 -1.12 -25.57 -8.37
C GLY A 141 -2.27 -25.10 -9.28
N ASP A 142 -3.46 -24.84 -8.74
CA ASP A 142 -4.61 -24.42 -9.52
C ASP A 142 -4.67 -22.90 -9.65
N ASP A 143 -4.88 -22.41 -10.87
CA ASP A 143 -5.04 -20.99 -11.16
C ASP A 143 -6.44 -20.51 -10.76
N MET A 144 -6.52 -19.29 -10.19
CA MET A 144 -7.78 -18.71 -9.71
C MET A 144 -8.42 -17.74 -10.71
N ILE A 145 -7.92 -17.69 -11.95
CA ILE A 145 -8.31 -16.68 -12.95
C ILE A 145 -9.78 -16.79 -13.37
N ASP A 146 -10.31 -18.00 -13.40
CA ASP A 146 -11.70 -18.26 -13.84
C ASP A 146 -12.69 -18.33 -12.66
N ASN A 147 -12.19 -18.18 -11.44
CA ASN A 147 -13.03 -18.24 -10.25
C ASN A 147 -13.59 -16.87 -9.89
N THR A 148 -14.79 -16.86 -9.35
CA THR A 148 -15.35 -15.67 -8.71
C THR A 148 -14.56 -15.32 -7.44
N ILE A 149 -14.68 -14.09 -6.98
CA ILE A 149 -14.04 -13.65 -5.73
C ILE A 149 -14.46 -14.52 -4.53
N TYR A 150 -15.73 -14.92 -4.47
CA TYR A 150 -16.26 -15.74 -3.38
C TYR A 150 -15.69 -17.17 -3.39
N GLU A 151 -15.63 -17.79 -4.57
CA GLU A 151 -15.03 -19.12 -4.72
C GLU A 151 -13.56 -19.09 -4.34
N THR A 152 -12.83 -18.08 -4.82
CA THR A 152 -11.43 -17.89 -4.51
C THR A 152 -11.19 -17.72 -3.01
N TYR A 153 -12.00 -16.92 -2.34
CA TYR A 153 -11.88 -16.70 -0.90
C TYR A 153 -12.24 -17.95 -0.09
N LYS A 154 -13.24 -18.72 -0.51
CA LYS A 154 -13.56 -20.00 0.12
C LYS A 154 -12.41 -21.01 0.01
N LEU A 155 -11.73 -21.05 -1.14
CA LEU A 155 -10.52 -21.87 -1.30
C LEU A 155 -9.37 -21.39 -0.40
N ALA A 156 -9.23 -20.08 -0.18
CA ALA A 156 -8.24 -19.55 0.74
C ALA A 156 -8.59 -19.83 2.21
N GLU A 157 -9.86 -19.85 2.59
CA GLU A 157 -10.30 -20.32 3.92
C GLU A 157 -9.90 -21.79 4.11
N ASN A 158 -10.20 -22.65 3.16
CA ASN A 158 -9.79 -24.05 3.21
C ASN A 158 -8.25 -24.19 3.28
N PHE A 159 -7.50 -23.37 2.56
CA PHE A 159 -6.04 -23.35 2.67
C PHE A 159 -5.58 -23.04 4.10
N ILE A 160 -6.18 -22.04 4.76
CA ILE A 160 -5.82 -21.67 6.14
C ILE A 160 -6.17 -22.79 7.11
N ASP A 161 -7.32 -23.44 6.93
CA ASP A 161 -7.84 -24.44 7.86
C ASP A 161 -7.16 -25.80 7.69
N GLU A 162 -6.84 -26.20 6.46
CA GLU A 162 -6.37 -27.55 6.15
C GLU A 162 -4.88 -27.61 5.80
N SER A 163 -4.36 -26.61 5.11
CA SER A 163 -3.01 -26.63 4.55
C SER A 163 -1.98 -25.86 5.38
N TYR A 164 -2.42 -24.86 6.15
CA TYR A 164 -1.56 -24.11 7.07
C TYR A 164 -1.64 -24.72 8.47
N ILE A 165 -0.53 -25.32 8.91
CA ILE A 165 -0.46 -25.99 10.21
C ILE A 165 0.08 -25.01 11.24
N ILE A 166 -0.74 -24.65 12.23
CA ILE A 166 -0.35 -23.74 13.29
C ILE A 166 0.74 -24.40 14.17
N ASP A 167 1.94 -23.82 14.16
CA ASP A 167 3.08 -24.27 14.96
C ASP A 167 3.85 -23.04 15.46
N SER A 168 3.66 -22.69 16.71
CA SER A 168 4.27 -21.51 17.33
C SER A 168 5.80 -21.50 17.31
N ASN A 169 6.44 -22.68 17.22
CA ASN A 169 7.89 -22.82 17.21
C ASN A 169 8.48 -22.75 15.79
N MET A 170 7.69 -23.11 14.78
CA MET A 170 8.13 -23.21 13.39
C MET A 170 7.67 -22.03 12.54
N ASN A 171 6.51 -21.48 12.82
CA ASN A 171 5.91 -20.47 11.96
C ASN A 171 6.47 -19.07 12.24
N SER A 172 7.14 -18.52 11.25
CA SER A 172 7.69 -17.16 11.28
C SER A 172 6.60 -16.08 11.14
N ILE A 173 5.40 -16.43 10.68
CA ILE A 173 4.30 -15.50 10.42
C ILE A 173 2.97 -16.24 10.51
N LEU A 174 1.94 -15.55 10.97
CA LEU A 174 0.57 -16.05 10.93
C LEU A 174 -0.09 -15.73 9.59
N PHE A 175 -0.97 -16.62 9.11
CA PHE A 175 -1.81 -16.33 7.96
C PHE A 175 -3.22 -15.94 8.40
N LYS A 176 -3.75 -14.92 7.76
CA LYS A 176 -5.14 -14.50 7.91
C LYS A 176 -5.69 -14.08 6.56
N LEU A 177 -6.92 -14.42 6.28
CA LEU A 177 -7.65 -13.91 5.13
C LEU A 177 -8.23 -12.54 5.46
N ASN A 178 -8.14 -11.59 4.54
CA ASN A 178 -8.81 -10.32 4.69
C ASN A 178 -10.33 -10.52 4.56
N LYS A 179 -11.10 -9.65 5.16
CA LYS A 179 -12.56 -9.77 5.14
C LYS A 179 -13.15 -9.09 3.91
N ILE A 180 -14.04 -9.81 3.22
CA ILE A 180 -14.87 -9.27 2.14
C ILE A 180 -16.17 -8.72 2.74
N TYR A 181 -16.66 -7.64 2.14
CA TYR A 181 -17.94 -7.02 2.44
C TYR A 181 -18.72 -6.82 1.14
N GLU A 182 -20.03 -6.95 1.22
CA GLU A 182 -20.92 -6.56 0.13
C GLU A 182 -20.91 -5.04 -0.05
N LEU A 183 -21.16 -4.57 -1.26
CA LEU A 183 -21.19 -3.14 -1.54
C LEU A 183 -22.27 -2.40 -0.72
N ASN A 184 -23.39 -3.05 -0.44
CA ASN A 184 -24.44 -2.50 0.43
C ASN A 184 -24.04 -2.37 1.91
N GLU A 185 -22.94 -3.02 2.33
CA GLU A 185 -22.35 -2.87 3.67
C GLU A 185 -21.33 -1.72 3.76
N LEU A 186 -21.04 -1.03 2.65
CA LEU A 186 -19.99 0.00 2.59
C LEU A 186 -20.17 1.09 3.65
N ASP A 187 -21.38 1.63 3.79
CA ASP A 187 -21.67 2.67 4.79
C ASP A 187 -21.39 2.19 6.21
N LYS A 188 -21.80 0.96 6.52
CA LYS A 188 -21.54 0.34 7.83
C LYS A 188 -20.04 0.06 8.02
N LEU A 189 -19.34 -0.35 6.96
CA LEU A 189 -17.90 -0.57 6.99
C LEU A 189 -17.16 0.72 7.32
N VAL A 190 -17.47 1.80 6.60
CA VAL A 190 -16.77 3.10 6.71
C VAL A 190 -17.11 3.81 8.02
N ASN A 191 -18.40 3.82 8.42
CA ASN A 191 -18.86 4.64 9.55
C ASN A 191 -18.81 3.91 10.90
N GLU A 192 -18.81 2.57 10.91
CA GLU A 192 -18.85 1.80 12.15
C GLU A 192 -17.65 0.86 12.32
N LYS A 193 -17.35 0.01 11.32
CA LYS A 193 -16.37 -1.07 11.49
C LYS A 193 -14.93 -0.57 11.44
N ILE A 194 -14.60 0.30 10.49
CA ILE A 194 -13.25 0.87 10.37
C ILE A 194 -12.90 1.76 11.56
N PRO A 195 -13.74 2.75 11.98
CA PRO A 195 -13.43 3.59 13.14
C PRO A 195 -13.28 2.82 14.46
N ASN A 196 -14.06 1.75 14.64
CA ASN A 196 -14.01 0.92 15.84
C ASN A 196 -12.96 -0.21 15.77
N SER A 197 -12.20 -0.30 14.68
CA SER A 197 -11.16 -1.33 14.51
C SER A 197 -9.92 -1.00 15.32
N LYS A 198 -9.23 -2.04 15.78
CA LYS A 198 -7.87 -1.93 16.35
C LYS A 198 -6.80 -1.68 15.28
N PHE A 199 -7.15 -1.85 14.01
CA PHE A 199 -6.24 -1.70 12.88
C PHE A 199 -6.49 -0.38 12.18
N LYS A 200 -5.40 0.22 11.69
CA LYS A 200 -5.47 1.35 10.76
C LYS A 200 -5.66 0.83 9.34
N PHE A 201 -6.46 1.52 8.56
CA PHE A 201 -6.73 1.19 7.16
C PHE A 201 -6.14 2.27 6.24
N SER A 202 -5.55 1.85 5.14
CA SER A 202 -4.94 2.76 4.15
C SER A 202 -5.85 3.05 2.97
N SER A 203 -6.70 2.09 2.63
CA SER A 203 -7.56 2.18 1.45
C SER A 203 -8.69 1.15 1.51
N ILE A 204 -9.63 1.29 0.60
CA ILE A 204 -10.67 0.31 0.32
C ILE A 204 -10.53 -0.08 -1.14
N ASP A 205 -10.51 -1.39 -1.42
CA ASP A 205 -10.55 -1.94 -2.75
C ASP A 205 -11.97 -2.38 -3.09
N PHE A 206 -12.43 -1.96 -4.27
CA PHE A 206 -13.65 -2.44 -4.90
C PHE A 206 -13.23 -3.44 -5.97
N ILE A 207 -13.57 -4.70 -5.79
CA ILE A 207 -13.17 -5.78 -6.67
C ILE A 207 -14.40 -6.31 -7.39
N ALA A 208 -14.34 -6.37 -8.72
CA ALA A 208 -15.40 -6.99 -9.50
C ALA A 208 -15.55 -8.47 -9.12
N SER A 209 -16.76 -8.97 -9.08
CA SER A 209 -17.06 -10.36 -8.66
C SER A 209 -16.34 -11.40 -9.52
N ASP A 210 -16.06 -11.09 -10.79
CA ASP A 210 -15.26 -11.88 -11.74
C ASP A 210 -13.74 -11.61 -11.66
N VAL A 211 -13.32 -10.81 -10.69
CA VAL A 211 -11.90 -10.40 -10.45
C VAL A 211 -11.24 -9.65 -11.63
N SER A 212 -12.03 -9.28 -12.66
CA SER A 212 -11.51 -8.63 -13.87
C SER A 212 -10.97 -7.23 -13.62
N LYS A 213 -11.53 -6.50 -12.64
CA LYS A 213 -11.18 -5.11 -12.32
C LYS A 213 -11.07 -4.89 -10.82
N THR A 214 -10.12 -4.07 -10.42
CA THR A 214 -9.97 -3.61 -9.04
C THR A 214 -9.80 -2.11 -9.04
N PHE A 215 -10.72 -1.41 -8.36
CA PHE A 215 -10.60 0.02 -8.10
C PHE A 215 -10.18 0.22 -6.66
N ARG A 216 -9.25 1.15 -6.41
CA ARG A 216 -8.80 1.50 -5.07
C ARG A 216 -9.19 2.92 -4.72
N HIS A 217 -9.91 3.04 -3.61
CA HIS A 217 -10.15 4.31 -2.94
C HIS A 217 -9.28 4.38 -1.69
N TYR A 218 -8.43 5.40 -1.59
CA TYR A 218 -7.68 5.63 -0.36
C TYR A 218 -8.62 6.17 0.70
N TYR A 219 -8.77 5.39 1.77
CA TYR A 219 -9.58 5.77 2.91
C TYR A 219 -8.84 6.87 3.67
N THR A 220 -9.37 8.06 3.61
CA THR A 220 -8.94 9.14 4.48
C THR A 220 -9.77 9.03 5.75
N ASN A 221 -9.26 8.34 6.79
CA ASN A 221 -9.91 8.39 8.09
C ASN A 221 -10.11 9.84 8.48
N GLN A 222 -11.29 10.18 8.98
CA GLN A 222 -11.56 11.48 9.58
C GLN A 222 -10.65 11.79 10.78
N ASP A 223 -9.98 10.76 11.35
CA ASP A 223 -8.92 10.90 12.34
C ASP A 223 -7.58 11.43 11.80
N TYR A 224 -7.37 11.44 10.50
CA TYR A 224 -6.46 12.41 9.95
C TYR A 224 -7.25 13.72 9.88
N GLU A 225 -7.27 14.49 10.97
CA GLU A 225 -7.43 15.93 10.89
C GLU A 225 -6.72 16.33 9.60
N THR A 226 -7.45 16.91 8.65
CA THR A 226 -6.84 17.36 7.40
C THR A 226 -5.78 18.35 7.79
N LYS A 227 -4.54 17.86 7.99
CA LYS A 227 -3.44 18.69 8.46
C LYS A 227 -3.29 19.79 7.44
N GLN A 228 -3.65 20.97 7.87
CA GLN A 228 -3.53 22.19 7.10
C GLN A 228 -2.42 23.02 7.73
N ALA A 229 -1.64 23.68 6.89
CA ALA A 229 -0.63 24.62 7.33
C ALA A 229 -0.64 25.82 6.42
N VAL A 230 -0.37 26.98 6.99
CA VAL A 230 -0.16 28.22 6.24
C VAL A 230 1.33 28.39 6.04
N MET A 231 1.76 28.50 4.80
CA MET A 231 3.16 28.57 4.40
C MET A 231 3.37 29.66 3.35
N PHE A 232 4.59 30.09 3.21
CA PHE A 232 5.00 30.86 2.05
C PHE A 232 5.28 29.94 0.87
N GLY A 233 4.87 30.36 -0.32
CA GLY A 233 5.19 29.70 -1.58
C GLY A 233 5.85 30.64 -2.56
N LYS A 234 6.78 30.12 -3.34
CA LYS A 234 7.46 30.81 -4.43
C LYS A 234 7.45 29.95 -5.68
N LEU A 235 6.98 30.50 -6.79
CA LEU A 235 7.04 29.82 -8.08
C LEU A 235 8.49 29.81 -8.60
N ILE A 236 9.05 28.64 -8.85
CA ILE A 236 10.41 28.48 -9.36
C ILE A 236 10.39 28.15 -10.84
N ASN A 237 9.37 27.39 -11.27
CA ASN A 237 9.12 27.06 -12.66
C ASN A 237 7.63 26.64 -12.79
N THR A 238 7.11 26.46 -13.98
CA THR A 238 5.76 25.92 -14.21
C THR A 238 5.55 24.69 -13.35
N ASP A 239 4.52 24.71 -12.49
CA ASP A 239 4.16 23.62 -11.55
C ASP A 239 5.22 23.28 -10.50
N VAL A 240 6.25 24.10 -10.34
CA VAL A 240 7.28 23.90 -9.31
C VAL A 240 7.23 25.05 -8.31
N ILE A 241 6.62 24.81 -7.15
CA ILE A 241 6.45 25.76 -6.07
C ILE A 241 7.29 25.31 -4.89
N GLU A 242 8.25 26.12 -4.49
CA GLU A 242 8.94 25.93 -3.22
C GLU A 242 8.13 26.50 -2.06
N LEU A 243 8.07 25.72 -0.99
CA LEU A 243 7.35 26.06 0.25
C LEU A 243 8.34 26.40 1.35
N PHE A 244 8.00 27.45 2.09
CA PHE A 244 8.80 27.96 3.19
C PHE A 244 7.92 28.26 4.41
N SER A 245 8.52 28.23 5.58
CA SER A 245 7.91 28.64 6.85
C SER A 245 8.93 29.40 7.70
N THR A 246 8.52 29.88 8.85
CA THR A 246 9.38 30.56 9.80
C THR A 246 9.69 29.67 11.00
N ASP A 247 10.91 29.73 11.52
CA ASP A 247 11.27 29.12 12.80
C ASP A 247 10.94 30.08 13.97
N GLU A 248 11.14 29.59 15.20
CA GLU A 248 10.93 30.35 16.45
C GLU A 248 11.62 31.72 16.49
N ASN A 249 12.66 31.92 15.67
CA ASN A 249 13.41 33.17 15.55
C ASN A 249 12.99 34.01 14.32
N ASN A 250 11.83 33.69 13.72
CA ASN A 250 11.33 34.31 12.49
C ASN A 250 12.27 34.18 11.29
N LYS A 251 13.17 33.19 11.27
CA LYS A 251 14.01 32.90 10.11
C LYS A 251 13.26 32.00 9.14
N ILE A 252 13.28 32.37 7.86
CA ILE A 252 12.67 31.60 6.80
C ILE A 252 13.44 30.29 6.60
N LYS A 253 12.72 29.17 6.67
CA LYS A 253 13.20 27.81 6.44
C LYS A 253 12.47 27.19 5.26
N ARG A 254 13.20 26.47 4.43
CA ARG A 254 12.61 25.70 3.33
C ARG A 254 11.94 24.45 3.88
N VAL A 255 10.65 24.26 3.54
CA VAL A 255 9.87 23.07 3.89
C VAL A 255 10.01 21.99 2.80
N GLY A 256 9.93 22.38 1.52
CA GLY A 256 10.02 21.45 0.40
C GLY A 256 9.42 21.98 -0.88
N ILE A 257 9.00 21.07 -1.76
CA ILE A 257 8.30 21.38 -3.01
C ILE A 257 6.85 20.92 -2.88
N ALA A 258 5.91 21.80 -3.25
CA ALA A 258 4.49 21.49 -3.29
C ALA A 258 4.18 20.35 -4.26
N HIS A 259 3.13 19.59 -3.99
CA HIS A 259 2.53 18.66 -4.93
C HIS A 259 1.39 19.35 -5.67
N ILE A 260 1.43 19.29 -7.00
CA ILE A 260 0.38 19.82 -7.87
C ILE A 260 -0.36 18.61 -8.47
N PRO A 261 -1.52 18.22 -7.91
CA PRO A 261 -2.17 16.96 -8.26
C PRO A 261 -2.91 16.99 -9.59
N ASP A 262 -3.33 18.16 -10.04
CA ASP A 262 -4.21 18.32 -11.21
C ASP A 262 -4.02 19.66 -11.92
N ILE A 263 -4.59 19.74 -13.12
CA ILE A 263 -4.54 20.93 -13.99
C ILE A 263 -5.19 22.15 -13.31
N LYS A 264 -6.25 21.97 -12.55
CA LYS A 264 -6.94 23.06 -11.87
C LYS A 264 -6.03 23.72 -10.82
N THR A 265 -5.39 22.93 -10.00
CA THR A 265 -4.39 23.40 -9.03
C THR A 265 -3.21 24.06 -9.74
N SER A 266 -2.73 23.48 -10.85
CA SER A 266 -1.68 24.06 -11.70
C SER A 266 -2.05 25.47 -12.17
N ILE A 267 -3.22 25.64 -12.79
CA ILE A 267 -3.68 26.94 -13.30
C ILE A 267 -3.77 27.97 -12.17
N ILE A 268 -4.35 27.60 -11.03
CA ILE A 268 -4.49 28.49 -9.87
C ILE A 268 -3.11 28.94 -9.38
N CYS A 269 -2.19 27.99 -9.22
CA CYS A 269 -0.86 28.27 -8.70
C CYS A 269 -0.04 29.14 -9.66
N ASN A 270 -0.01 28.82 -10.95
CA ASN A 270 0.77 29.59 -11.94
C ASN A 270 0.22 31.02 -12.15
N ASN A 271 -1.07 31.23 -11.93
CA ASN A 271 -1.68 32.57 -12.10
C ASN A 271 -1.55 33.49 -10.89
N HIS A 272 -1.36 32.91 -9.69
CA HIS A 272 -1.46 33.68 -8.44
C HIS A 272 -0.19 33.65 -7.58
N ILE A 273 0.78 32.76 -7.84
CA ILE A 273 2.05 32.70 -7.10
C ILE A 273 3.12 33.41 -7.89
N SER A 274 3.85 34.31 -7.24
CA SER A 274 4.92 35.11 -7.87
C SER A 274 6.23 34.34 -7.94
N GLU A 275 7.01 34.60 -8.99
CA GLU A 275 8.43 34.16 -9.11
C GLU A 275 9.38 35.05 -8.31
N SER A 276 9.01 36.30 -8.02
CA SER A 276 9.85 37.29 -7.37
C SER A 276 9.56 37.41 -5.88
N GLU A 277 8.33 37.21 -5.45
CA GLU A 277 7.86 37.44 -4.09
C GLU A 277 7.27 36.17 -3.47
N LEU A 278 7.29 36.12 -2.13
CA LEU A 278 6.64 35.04 -1.37
C LEU A 278 5.13 35.30 -1.28
N SER A 279 4.36 34.35 -1.74
CA SER A 279 2.89 34.35 -1.61
C SER A 279 2.47 33.51 -0.41
N LEU A 280 1.44 33.95 0.33
CA LEU A 280 0.92 33.18 1.45
C LEU A 280 -0.07 32.12 0.95
N LEU A 281 0.17 30.88 1.32
CA LEU A 281 -0.58 29.72 0.85
C LEU A 281 -1.14 28.92 2.04
N LYS A 282 -2.40 28.55 1.96
CA LYS A 282 -2.94 27.50 2.81
C LYS A 282 -2.80 26.17 2.09
N CYS A 283 -2.07 25.26 2.68
CA CYS A 283 -1.75 23.97 2.11
C CYS A 283 -2.36 22.83 2.93
N LYS A 284 -2.75 21.77 2.25
CA LYS A 284 -3.21 20.52 2.83
C LYS A 284 -2.16 19.45 2.61
N LEU A 285 -1.88 18.63 3.62
CA LEU A 285 -0.94 17.52 3.49
C LEU A 285 -1.57 16.37 2.70
N ASP A 286 -0.96 16.01 1.55
CA ASP A 286 -1.27 14.77 0.84
C ASP A 286 -0.43 13.63 1.43
N TYR A 287 -1.08 12.74 2.15
CA TYR A 287 -0.43 11.62 2.86
C TYR A 287 0.18 10.58 1.92
N ARG A 288 -0.34 10.45 0.68
CA ARG A 288 0.16 9.47 -0.31
C ARG A 288 1.56 9.83 -0.79
N PHE A 289 1.74 11.12 -1.08
CA PHE A 289 3.00 11.64 -1.58
C PHE A 289 3.86 12.27 -0.49
N LYS A 290 3.33 12.40 0.75
CA LYS A 290 3.98 13.10 1.88
C LYS A 290 4.40 14.51 1.49
N LYS A 291 3.52 15.19 0.75
CA LYS A 291 3.75 16.54 0.22
C LYS A 291 2.55 17.44 0.49
N TRP A 292 2.82 18.71 0.56
CA TRP A 292 1.81 19.74 0.74
C TRP A 292 1.20 20.15 -0.60
N VAL A 293 -0.13 20.22 -0.65
CA VAL A 293 -0.92 20.66 -1.82
C VAL A 293 -1.52 22.03 -1.53
N PRO A 294 -1.21 23.06 -2.32
CA PRO A 294 -1.86 24.36 -2.20
C PRO A 294 -3.37 24.27 -2.38
N GLN A 295 -4.14 24.91 -1.49
CA GLN A 295 -5.61 24.94 -1.54
C GLN A 295 -6.12 26.35 -1.75
N GLU A 296 -5.57 27.31 -1.02
CA GLU A 296 -5.94 28.72 -1.05
C GLU A 296 -4.67 29.57 -1.18
N ILE A 297 -4.75 30.67 -1.92
CA ILE A 297 -3.62 31.54 -2.24
C ILE A 297 -3.99 32.99 -1.88
N ASN A 298 -2.98 33.80 -1.51
CA ASN A 298 -3.10 35.20 -1.15
C ASN A 298 -4.05 35.44 0.02
N LEU A 299 -3.85 34.71 1.10
CA LEU A 299 -4.58 34.88 2.34
C LEU A 299 -4.22 36.22 2.98
N GLU A 300 -5.23 37.07 3.22
CA GLU A 300 -5.03 38.31 4.00
C GLU A 300 -5.03 37.94 5.50
N SER A 301 -3.97 38.33 6.22
CA SER A 301 -3.86 38.31 7.69
C SER A 301 -3.97 36.97 8.44
N ILE A 302 -3.36 35.88 7.94
CA ILE A 302 -3.25 34.62 8.70
C ILE A 302 -1.78 34.39 9.11
N GLU A 303 -1.55 33.97 10.36
CA GLU A 303 -0.22 33.60 10.85
C GLU A 303 0.33 32.38 10.11
N VAL A 304 1.61 32.45 9.75
CA VAL A 304 2.33 31.33 9.14
C VAL A 304 2.52 30.24 10.19
N THR A 305 2.22 29.01 9.84
CA THR A 305 2.43 27.84 10.70
C THR A 305 3.94 27.64 10.91
N GLU A 306 4.35 27.46 12.14
CA GLU A 306 5.75 27.34 12.52
C GLU A 306 6.43 26.12 11.87
N TYR A 307 7.71 26.28 11.48
CA TYR A 307 8.49 25.24 10.79
C TYR A 307 8.51 23.90 11.54
N ASN A 308 8.77 23.93 12.86
CA ASN A 308 8.83 22.72 13.68
C ASN A 308 7.48 22.00 13.73
N GLU A 309 6.37 22.73 13.76
CA GLU A 309 5.04 22.17 13.70
C GLU A 309 4.77 21.47 12.36
N ILE A 310 5.13 22.11 11.25
CA ILE A 310 5.00 21.54 9.90
C ILE A 310 5.82 20.25 9.78
N ILE A 311 7.06 20.23 10.25
CA ILE A 311 7.91 19.04 10.22
C ILE A 311 7.33 17.92 11.09
N ASN A 312 6.81 18.25 12.27
CA ASN A 312 6.13 17.27 13.12
C ASN A 312 4.87 16.69 12.46
N MET A 313 4.10 17.52 11.75
CA MET A 313 2.96 17.05 10.96
C MET A 313 3.40 16.05 9.86
N MET A 314 4.53 16.29 9.20
CA MET A 314 5.09 15.40 8.19
C MET A 314 5.70 14.12 8.80
N MET A 315 6.45 14.23 9.91
CA MET A 315 7.09 13.10 10.57
C MET A 315 6.08 12.12 11.17
N ASN A 316 4.98 12.61 11.74
CA ASN A 316 3.91 11.75 12.24
C ASN A 316 3.22 10.92 11.14
N VAL A 317 3.52 11.19 9.86
CA VAL A 317 3.14 10.35 8.71
C VAL A 317 4.20 9.26 8.44
N ILE A 318 5.44 9.44 8.91
CA ILE A 318 6.55 8.50 8.69
C ILE A 318 6.58 7.41 9.77
N SER A 319 6.13 7.72 10.99
CA SER A 319 6.14 6.80 12.15
C SER A 319 4.92 5.90 12.24
N HIS A 320 4.07 5.89 11.25
CA HIS A 320 2.86 5.08 11.12
C HIS A 320 2.81 4.42 9.74
#